data_db5cbd2810427304997f0c972a3bf9a4
#
_entry.id   db5cbd2810427304997f0c972a3bf9a4
#
_cell.length_a   1.000
_cell.length_b   1.000
_cell.length_c   1.000
_cell.angle_alpha   90.00
_cell.angle_beta   90.00
_cell.angle_gamma   90.00
#
_symmetry.space_group_name_H-M   'P 1'
#
loop_
_entity.id
_entity.type
_entity.pdbx_description
1 polymer ?
#
loop_
_entity_poly.entity_id
_entity_poly.type
_entity_poly.pdbx_seq_one_letter_code
_entity_poly.pdbx_strand_id
1 'polypeptide(L)'
;MDYVDFFKKDHFAMDAGIELKEAKPGYAVACVNVIEKHLNAGGVVQGGLLFTLADLAIAAAANAHGLLAFSIQSDIRFLSSGYLNDILTATATEILLHKTVCHYID
;
A
#
# COMPACT_ATOMS: atom_id res chain seq x y z
N MET A 1 -14.05 12.28 8.81
CA MET A 1 -14.19 11.27 7.75
C MET A 1 -13.37 10.04 8.13
N ASP A 2 -13.95 8.88 7.94
CA ASP A 2 -13.23 7.61 8.11
C ASP A 2 -12.48 7.28 6.83
N TYR A 3 -11.18 7.51 6.80
CA TYR A 3 -10.37 7.27 5.61
C TYR A 3 -10.20 5.78 5.31
N VAL A 4 -10.23 4.93 6.33
CA VAL A 4 -10.21 3.47 6.11
C VAL A 4 -11.45 3.07 5.31
N ASP A 5 -12.61 3.58 5.70
CA ASP A 5 -13.85 3.28 4.98
C ASP A 5 -13.86 3.91 3.58
N PHE A 6 -13.35 5.13 3.45
CA PHE A 6 -13.29 5.82 2.16
C PHE A 6 -12.48 5.01 1.13
N PHE A 7 -11.33 4.46 1.54
CA PHE A 7 -10.45 3.74 0.63
C PHE A 7 -10.94 2.35 0.25
N LYS A 8 -12.06 1.88 0.84
CA LYS A 8 -12.75 0.69 0.31
C LYS A 8 -13.28 0.91 -1.10
N LYS A 9 -13.33 2.15 -1.56
CA LYS A 9 -13.67 2.48 -2.94
C LYS A 9 -12.52 2.27 -3.92
N ASP A 10 -11.32 1.98 -3.44
CA ASP A 10 -10.21 1.59 -4.28
C ASP A 10 -10.43 0.12 -4.69
N HIS A 11 -11.15 -0.05 -5.79
CA HIS A 11 -11.59 -1.38 -6.22
C HIS A 11 -10.43 -2.29 -6.59
N PHE A 12 -9.38 -1.74 -7.20
CA PHE A 12 -8.22 -2.52 -7.59
C PHE A 12 -7.52 -3.10 -6.35
N ALA A 13 -7.28 -2.28 -5.35
CA ALA A 13 -6.66 -2.72 -4.10
C ALA A 13 -7.54 -3.71 -3.34
N MET A 14 -8.85 -3.44 -3.29
CA MET A 14 -9.80 -4.34 -2.61
C MET A 14 -9.87 -5.70 -3.29
N ASP A 15 -9.89 -5.74 -4.62
CA ASP A 15 -9.89 -6.99 -5.37
C ASP A 15 -8.60 -7.78 -5.16
N ALA A 16 -7.49 -7.10 -4.92
CA ALA A 16 -6.23 -7.77 -4.59
C ALA A 16 -6.19 -8.30 -3.15
N GLY A 17 -7.18 -7.99 -2.33
CA GLY A 17 -7.23 -8.43 -0.94
C GLY A 17 -6.42 -7.56 0.00
N ILE A 18 -6.05 -6.35 -0.42
CA ILE A 18 -5.31 -5.42 0.42
C ILE A 18 -6.26 -4.80 1.43
N GLU A 19 -5.79 -4.67 2.66
CA GLU A 19 -6.55 -4.07 3.74
C GLU A 19 -5.82 -2.85 4.28
N LEU A 20 -6.51 -1.71 4.33
CA LEU A 20 -5.99 -0.51 4.99
C LEU A 20 -6.30 -0.63 6.47
N LYS A 21 -5.27 -0.77 7.30
CA LYS A 21 -5.41 -0.99 8.75
C LYS A 21 -5.56 0.30 9.52
N GLU A 22 -4.85 1.34 9.10
CA GLU A 22 -4.81 2.61 9.82
C GLU A 22 -4.53 3.74 8.84
N ALA A 23 -5.19 4.89 9.04
CA ALA A 23 -4.91 6.10 8.27
C ALA A 23 -5.14 7.32 9.15
N LYS A 24 -4.12 8.16 9.24
CA LYS A 24 -4.18 9.46 9.92
C LYS A 24 -3.25 10.44 9.19
N PRO A 25 -3.33 11.74 9.46
CA PRO A 25 -2.49 12.70 8.73
C PRO A 25 -1.02 12.30 8.72
N GLY A 26 -0.48 12.09 7.52
CA GLY A 26 0.92 11.76 7.31
C GLY A 26 1.34 10.34 7.65
N TYR A 27 0.38 9.44 7.95
CA TYR A 27 0.72 8.07 8.34
C TYR A 27 -0.38 7.09 7.94
N ALA A 28 0.00 5.96 7.37
CA ALA A 28 -0.95 4.89 7.05
C ALA A 28 -0.27 3.54 7.06
N VAL A 29 -1.06 2.52 7.35
CA VAL A 29 -0.61 1.12 7.34
C VAL A 29 -1.59 0.31 6.51
N ALA A 30 -1.07 -0.40 5.51
CA ALA A 30 -1.85 -1.33 4.69
C ALA A 30 -1.16 -2.68 4.68
N CYS A 31 -1.93 -3.74 4.58
CA CYS A 31 -1.36 -5.08 4.55
C CYS A 31 -2.14 -6.00 3.59
N VAL A 32 -1.49 -7.10 3.23
CA VAL A 32 -2.08 -8.14 2.39
C VAL A 32 -1.50 -9.49 2.76
N ASN A 33 -2.37 -10.50 2.86
CA ASN A 33 -1.95 -11.89 2.96
C ASN A 33 -1.68 -12.39 1.55
N VAL A 34 -0.47 -12.90 1.30
CA VAL A 34 -0.12 -13.39 -0.03
C VAL A 34 -0.79 -14.73 -0.28
N ILE A 35 -1.59 -14.77 -1.34
CA ILE A 35 -2.25 -15.98 -1.81
C ILE A 35 -1.81 -16.26 -3.24
N GLU A 36 -2.21 -17.41 -3.78
CA GLU A 36 -1.71 -17.88 -5.07
C GLU A 36 -1.91 -16.88 -6.21
N LYS A 37 -3.04 -16.16 -6.25
CA LYS A 37 -3.27 -15.18 -7.32
C LYS A 37 -2.30 -13.99 -7.31
N HIS A 38 -1.55 -13.82 -6.24
CA HIS A 38 -0.56 -12.74 -6.11
C HIS A 38 0.81 -13.11 -6.67
N LEU A 39 1.00 -14.38 -7.05
CA LEU A 39 2.30 -14.88 -7.48
C LEU A 39 2.52 -14.64 -8.96
N ASN A 40 3.77 -14.35 -9.32
CA ASN A 40 4.18 -14.25 -10.71
C ASN A 40 4.54 -15.62 -11.28
N ALA A 41 5.01 -15.66 -12.52
CA ALA A 41 5.40 -16.91 -13.17
C ALA A 41 6.52 -17.66 -12.45
N GLY A 42 7.37 -16.94 -11.71
CA GLY A 42 8.45 -17.52 -10.93
C GLY A 42 8.04 -18.02 -9.55
N GLY A 43 6.77 -17.89 -9.18
CA GLY A 43 6.27 -18.39 -7.90
C GLY A 43 6.53 -17.47 -6.71
N VAL A 44 6.86 -16.22 -6.95
CA VAL A 44 7.03 -15.21 -5.90
C VAL A 44 6.05 -14.05 -6.14
N VAL A 45 5.85 -13.21 -5.14
CA VAL A 45 4.92 -12.08 -5.22
C VAL A 45 5.21 -11.22 -6.46
N GLN A 46 4.17 -10.96 -7.24
CA GLN A 46 4.26 -10.09 -8.40
C GLN A 46 4.49 -8.66 -7.96
N GLY A 47 5.46 -7.98 -8.61
CA GLY A 47 5.87 -6.63 -8.22
C GLY A 47 4.74 -5.62 -8.23
N GLY A 48 3.74 -5.81 -9.10
CA GLY A 48 2.56 -4.94 -9.14
C GLY A 48 1.75 -4.95 -7.84
N LEU A 49 1.72 -6.09 -7.14
CA LEU A 49 1.07 -6.14 -5.83
C LEU A 49 1.78 -5.25 -4.83
N LEU A 50 3.10 -5.31 -4.80
CA LEU A 50 3.91 -4.47 -3.89
C LEU A 50 3.68 -2.99 -4.20
N PHE A 51 3.65 -2.64 -5.47
CA PHE A 51 3.41 -1.27 -5.89
C PHE A 51 2.00 -0.80 -5.49
N THR A 52 0.99 -1.64 -5.69
CA THR A 52 -0.40 -1.32 -5.31
C THR A 52 -0.53 -1.13 -3.80
N LEU A 53 0.12 -2.01 -3.03
CA LEU A 53 0.12 -1.93 -1.58
C LEU A 53 0.74 -0.61 -1.10
N ALA A 54 1.89 -0.24 -1.66
CA ALA A 54 2.56 1.01 -1.32
C ALA A 54 1.72 2.22 -1.75
N ASP A 55 1.15 2.17 -2.94
CA ASP A 55 0.35 3.27 -3.47
C ASP A 55 -0.87 3.56 -2.59
N LEU A 56 -1.55 2.51 -2.13
CA LEU A 56 -2.69 2.66 -1.23
C LEU A 56 -2.26 3.31 0.09
N ALA A 57 -1.17 2.85 0.68
CA ALA A 57 -0.67 3.40 1.95
C ALA A 57 -0.28 4.88 1.79
N ILE A 58 0.43 5.21 0.72
CA ILE A 58 0.84 6.59 0.43
C ILE A 58 -0.37 7.49 0.21
N ALA A 59 -1.34 7.03 -0.58
CA ALA A 59 -2.54 7.79 -0.85
C ALA A 59 -3.35 8.04 0.43
N ALA A 60 -3.47 7.02 1.29
CA ALA A 60 -4.18 7.16 2.56
C ALA A 60 -3.50 8.15 3.49
N ALA A 61 -2.17 8.09 3.62
CA ALA A 61 -1.41 9.01 4.46
C ALA A 61 -1.56 10.46 3.95
N ALA A 62 -1.47 10.67 2.65
CA ALA A 62 -1.57 12.00 2.04
C ALA A 62 -2.99 12.58 2.15
N ASN A 63 -4.00 11.76 1.86
CA ASN A 63 -5.38 12.22 1.86
C ASN A 63 -5.95 12.41 3.27
N ALA A 64 -5.36 11.80 4.28
CA ALA A 64 -5.80 11.97 5.66
C ALA A 64 -5.57 13.39 6.19
N HIS A 65 -4.86 14.24 5.44
CA HIS A 65 -4.79 15.68 5.71
C HIS A 65 -6.06 16.43 5.32
N GLY A 66 -7.03 15.76 4.71
CA GLY A 66 -8.26 16.39 4.27
C GLY A 66 -8.21 16.97 2.87
N LEU A 67 -7.12 16.78 2.16
CA LEU A 67 -6.94 17.23 0.78
C LEU A 67 -6.93 16.02 -0.13
N LEU A 68 -7.69 16.08 -1.23
CA LEU A 68 -7.66 15.03 -2.23
C LEU A 68 -6.34 15.11 -2.99
N ALA A 69 -5.57 14.02 -2.98
CA ALA A 69 -4.27 13.96 -3.61
C ALA A 69 -4.12 12.67 -4.42
N PHE A 70 -3.39 12.77 -5.52
CA PHE A 70 -3.08 11.63 -6.39
C PHE A 70 -1.57 11.55 -6.59
N SER A 71 -1.05 10.33 -6.69
CA SER A 71 0.35 10.13 -7.03
C SER A 71 0.58 10.47 -8.51
N ILE A 72 1.54 11.36 -8.76
CA ILE A 72 1.94 11.71 -10.14
C ILE A 72 3.15 10.87 -10.55
N GLN A 73 4.03 10.60 -9.60
CA GLN A 73 5.23 9.82 -9.82
C GLN A 73 5.57 9.04 -8.55
N SER A 74 5.93 7.78 -8.71
CA SER A 74 6.37 6.93 -7.62
C SER A 74 7.49 6.01 -8.09
N ASP A 75 8.47 5.81 -7.23
CA ASP A 75 9.56 4.87 -7.47
C ASP A 75 9.49 3.77 -6.42
N ILE A 76 9.71 2.53 -6.85
CA ILE A 76 9.76 1.40 -5.93
C ILE A 76 11.00 0.55 -6.24
N ARG A 77 11.63 0.06 -5.18
CA ARG A 77 12.78 -0.79 -5.29
C ARG A 77 12.49 -2.12 -4.63
N PHE A 78 12.62 -3.21 -5.39
CA PHE A 78 12.35 -4.56 -4.89
C PHE A 78 13.65 -5.16 -4.35
N LEU A 79 13.78 -5.16 -3.02
CA LEU A 79 15.01 -5.61 -2.36
C LEU A 79 15.02 -7.11 -2.06
N SER A 80 13.85 -7.72 -1.94
CA SER A 80 13.70 -9.14 -1.68
C SER A 80 12.38 -9.63 -2.23
N SER A 81 12.21 -10.95 -2.30
CA SER A 81 10.97 -11.56 -2.78
C SER A 81 10.00 -11.78 -1.63
N GLY A 82 8.71 -11.66 -1.94
CA GLY A 82 7.65 -12.11 -1.07
C GLY A 82 7.15 -13.48 -1.52
N TYR A 83 6.67 -14.28 -0.59
CA TYR A 83 6.29 -15.67 -0.84
C TYR A 83 4.87 -15.96 -0.41
N LEU A 84 4.35 -17.09 -0.91
CA LEU A 84 3.02 -17.58 -0.53
C LEU A 84 2.89 -17.64 1.00
N ASN A 85 1.75 -17.20 1.49
CA ASN A 85 1.39 -17.14 2.92
C ASN A 85 2.11 -16.06 3.74
N ASP A 86 2.97 -15.28 3.12
CA ASP A 86 3.53 -14.11 3.81
C ASP A 86 2.45 -13.07 4.06
N ILE A 87 2.63 -12.29 5.13
CA ILE A 87 1.83 -11.10 5.37
C ILE A 87 2.72 -9.90 5.06
N LEU A 88 2.38 -9.16 4.01
CA LEU A 88 3.14 -7.99 3.62
C LEU A 88 2.48 -6.75 4.21
N THR A 89 3.29 -5.90 4.84
CA THR A 89 2.80 -4.67 5.45
C THR A 89 3.53 -3.48 4.83
N ALA A 90 2.78 -2.50 4.37
CA ALA A 90 3.33 -1.23 3.91
C ALA A 90 2.97 -0.15 4.92
N THR A 91 3.99 0.55 5.41
CA THR A 91 3.81 1.68 6.31
C THR A 91 4.27 2.94 5.60
N ALA A 92 3.37 3.87 5.39
CA ALA A 92 3.67 5.15 4.77
C ALA A 92 3.82 6.22 5.85
N THR A 93 4.94 6.91 5.83
CA THR A 93 5.22 7.99 6.78
C THR A 93 5.63 9.24 6.01
N GLU A 94 4.95 10.34 6.28
CA GLU A 94 5.28 11.62 5.67
C GLU A 94 6.57 12.18 6.26
N ILE A 95 7.49 12.58 5.38
CA ILE A 95 8.75 13.22 5.79
C ILE A 95 8.57 14.73 5.82
N LEU A 96 7.97 15.25 4.75
CA LEU A 96 7.61 16.65 4.59
C LEU A 96 6.20 16.70 4.07
N LEU A 97 5.51 17.83 4.18
CA LEU A 97 4.11 17.97 3.79
C LEU A 97 3.79 17.41 2.39
N HIS A 98 4.76 17.37 1.49
CA HIS A 98 4.56 16.88 0.12
C HIS A 98 5.44 15.70 -0.25
N LYS A 99 6.07 15.04 0.76
CA LYS A 99 6.91 13.85 0.54
C LYS A 99 6.54 12.74 1.50
N THR A 100 6.34 11.55 0.96
CA THR A 100 5.97 10.37 1.73
C THR A 100 6.92 9.22 1.40
N VAL A 101 7.39 8.53 2.42
CA VAL A 101 8.19 7.31 2.28
C VAL A 101 7.35 6.12 2.75
N CYS A 102 7.39 5.05 1.98
CA CYS A 102 6.70 3.81 2.31
C CYS A 102 7.70 2.70 2.59
N HIS A 103 7.50 2.00 3.70
CA HIS A 103 8.34 0.88 4.11
C HIS A 103 7.57 -0.42 4.07
N TYR A 104 8.26 -1.51 3.68
CA TYR A 104 7.70 -2.85 3.67
C TYR A 104 8.31 -3.68 4.79
N ILE A 105 7.44 -4.34 5.55
CA ILE A 105 7.82 -5.27 6.61
C ILE A 105 7.01 -6.54 6.41
N ASP A 106 7.70 -7.68 6.36
CA ASP A 106 7.07 -9.01 6.31
C ASP A 106 6.63 -9.45 7.69
#